data_d6f273dabe5c65291f1c22116b2b5844
#
_entry.id   d6f273dabe5c65291f1c22116b2b5844
#
_cell.length_a   1.000
_cell.length_b   1.000
_cell.length_c   1.000
_cell.angle_alpha   90.00
_cell.angle_beta   90.00
_cell.angle_gamma   90.00
#
_symmetry.space_group_name_H-M   'P 1'
#
loop_
_entity.id
_entity.type
_entity.pdbx_description
1 polymer ?
#
loop_
_entity_poly.entity_id
_entity_poly.type
_entity_poly.pdbx_seq_one_letter_code
_entity_poly.pdbx_strand_id
1 'polypeptide(L)'
;MSNIRANITELLQVLECTPAEHNIMLVGNHGIGKSEILTEYFAGKGMRVVPLFLGQMADPGDLIGLPHKNEKTGKTDFMPPYWFPIDGKPIVLFLDELNRARPEILQTIMDLALNRCLAGKRLPEGSRIISAVNYGDTYQLTDLDPALVSRFNIITFQPTVQEWLLWAKKKSIDSRVVSFIEENPIWLDKDPDIKENADMGLDKTPDRRAWKRVSDILNECPSISQAQIKTISSIVGAKATAVFIKSISVQKLITGKEVLEGFGQVKSTLEKYSLHELSVINDAIYSILEIDDIKSDYSKNLLDYFSFLVNSKQEAAAHFANLYIQQTYPKAVMFIATSVPQLTMDLIAYVQSIK
;
A
#
# COMPACT_ATOMS: atom_id res chain seq x y z
N MET A 1 -2.56 25.42 -1.56
CA MET A 1 -3.75 24.55 -1.77
C MET A 1 -3.87 23.65 -0.57
N SER A 2 -5.01 23.63 0.12
CA SER A 2 -5.28 22.68 1.20
C SER A 2 -5.52 21.30 0.57
N ASN A 3 -4.46 20.51 0.40
CA ASN A 3 -4.60 19.18 -0.13
C ASN A 3 -5.13 18.28 1.00
N ILE A 4 -6.35 17.79 0.86
CA ILE A 4 -6.91 16.77 1.75
C ILE A 4 -6.07 15.51 1.52
N ARG A 5 -5.34 15.09 2.56
CA ARG A 5 -4.51 13.88 2.53
C ARG A 5 -5.31 12.73 3.10
N ALA A 6 -5.12 11.55 2.53
CA ALA A 6 -5.73 10.32 3.03
C ALA A 6 -4.74 9.14 2.94
N ASN A 7 -4.65 8.38 4.01
CA ASN A 7 -4.03 7.06 4.03
C ASN A 7 -4.99 6.00 3.47
N ILE A 8 -4.65 4.71 3.53
CA ILE A 8 -5.52 3.64 2.99
C ILE A 8 -6.86 3.60 3.72
N THR A 9 -6.84 3.58 5.04
CA THR A 9 -8.06 3.48 5.86
C THR A 9 -8.99 4.66 5.61
N GLU A 10 -8.46 5.87 5.59
CA GLU A 10 -9.22 7.10 5.32
C GLU A 10 -9.76 7.13 3.89
N LEU A 11 -8.97 6.68 2.90
CA LEU A 11 -9.44 6.55 1.51
C LEU A 11 -10.63 5.60 1.40
N LEU A 12 -10.57 4.44 2.04
CA LEU A 12 -11.67 3.47 2.03
C LEU A 12 -12.94 4.05 2.67
N GLN A 13 -12.81 4.81 3.75
CA GLN A 13 -13.94 5.53 4.37
C GLN A 13 -14.52 6.60 3.44
N VAL A 14 -13.67 7.36 2.75
CA VAL A 14 -14.13 8.34 1.74
C VAL A 14 -14.86 7.65 0.60
N LEU A 15 -14.35 6.53 0.09
CA LEU A 15 -15.03 5.75 -0.96
C LEU A 15 -16.39 5.22 -0.50
N GLU A 16 -16.53 4.89 0.78
CA GLU A 16 -17.80 4.41 1.37
C GLU A 16 -18.84 5.51 1.47
N CYS A 17 -18.45 6.72 1.95
CA CYS A 17 -19.39 7.82 2.16
C CYS A 17 -19.66 8.65 0.91
N THR A 18 -18.86 8.47 -0.17
CA THR A 18 -19.04 9.24 -1.42
C THR A 18 -20.07 8.55 -2.33
N PRO A 19 -21.14 9.24 -2.77
CA PRO A 19 -22.08 8.71 -3.76
C PRO A 19 -21.38 8.26 -5.05
N ALA A 20 -21.96 7.27 -5.74
CA ALA A 20 -21.37 6.72 -6.97
C ALA A 20 -21.21 7.73 -8.08
N GLU A 21 -22.08 8.73 -8.11
CA GLU A 21 -22.14 9.81 -9.11
C GLU A 21 -21.02 10.83 -8.93
N HIS A 22 -20.39 10.90 -7.78
CA HIS A 22 -19.29 11.83 -7.50
C HIS A 22 -17.97 11.21 -7.94
N ASN A 23 -17.30 11.86 -8.88
CA ASN A 23 -16.01 11.40 -9.34
C ASN A 23 -14.91 11.73 -8.34
N ILE A 24 -13.92 10.84 -8.21
CA ILE A 24 -12.80 11.00 -7.28
C ILE A 24 -11.50 11.03 -8.07
N MET A 25 -10.60 11.96 -7.72
CA MET A 25 -9.24 12.05 -8.27
C MET A 25 -8.22 11.78 -7.19
N LEU A 26 -7.46 10.70 -7.34
CA LEU A 26 -6.36 10.34 -6.45
C LEU A 26 -5.06 10.94 -6.97
N VAL A 27 -4.50 11.84 -6.20
CA VAL A 27 -3.21 12.48 -6.51
C VAL A 27 -2.13 11.86 -5.63
N GLY A 28 -1.03 11.40 -6.20
CA GLY A 28 0.06 10.78 -5.41
C GLY A 28 1.11 10.14 -6.29
N ASN A 29 2.25 9.78 -5.69
CA ASN A 29 3.38 9.21 -6.41
C ASN A 29 3.02 7.92 -7.17
N HIS A 30 3.80 7.59 -8.19
CA HIS A 30 3.67 6.29 -8.86
C HIS A 30 4.09 5.15 -7.89
N GLY A 31 3.58 3.96 -8.13
CA GLY A 31 4.00 2.76 -7.37
C GLY A 31 3.48 2.65 -5.94
N ILE A 32 2.67 3.59 -5.42
CA ILE A 32 2.15 3.57 -4.04
C ILE A 32 0.90 2.69 -3.84
N GLY A 33 0.46 1.96 -4.88
CA GLY A 33 -0.63 0.97 -4.76
C GLY A 33 -2.03 1.48 -5.10
N LYS A 34 -2.21 2.66 -5.72
CA LYS A 34 -3.54 3.23 -6.06
C LYS A 34 -4.46 2.21 -6.74
N SER A 35 -4.01 1.61 -7.83
CA SER A 35 -4.80 0.67 -8.63
C SER A 35 -5.10 -0.63 -7.89
N GLU A 36 -4.13 -1.15 -7.12
CA GLU A 36 -4.29 -2.41 -6.37
C GLU A 36 -5.33 -2.27 -5.26
N ILE A 37 -5.24 -1.21 -4.46
CA ILE A 37 -6.17 -0.93 -3.37
C ILE A 37 -7.61 -0.78 -3.88
N LEU A 38 -7.80 -0.03 -4.97
CA LEU A 38 -9.12 0.11 -5.58
C LEU A 38 -9.67 -1.23 -6.07
N THR A 39 -8.81 -2.02 -6.74
CA THR A 39 -9.21 -3.34 -7.25
C THR A 39 -9.62 -4.28 -6.13
N GLU A 40 -8.84 -4.37 -5.05
CA GLU A 40 -9.15 -5.22 -3.90
C GLU A 40 -10.44 -4.76 -3.19
N TYR A 41 -10.59 -3.46 -2.95
CA TYR A 41 -11.76 -2.91 -2.27
C TYR A 41 -13.06 -3.17 -3.04
N PHE A 42 -13.08 -2.84 -4.34
CA PHE A 42 -14.28 -3.01 -5.15
C PHE A 42 -14.56 -4.46 -5.52
N ALA A 43 -13.53 -5.31 -5.65
CA ALA A 43 -13.72 -6.76 -5.78
C ALA A 43 -14.43 -7.33 -4.55
N GLY A 44 -14.07 -6.88 -3.35
CA GLY A 44 -14.76 -7.24 -2.10
C GLY A 44 -16.25 -6.80 -2.07
N LYS A 45 -16.62 -5.80 -2.87
CA LYS A 45 -18.02 -5.34 -3.06
C LYS A 45 -18.72 -5.95 -4.27
N GLY A 46 -18.08 -6.90 -4.97
CA GLY A 46 -18.62 -7.52 -6.17
C GLY A 46 -18.66 -6.61 -7.40
N MET A 47 -17.94 -5.49 -7.38
CA MET A 47 -17.86 -4.55 -8.51
C MET A 47 -16.59 -4.79 -9.33
N ARG A 48 -16.75 -4.82 -10.66
CA ARG A 48 -15.62 -4.92 -11.60
C ARG A 48 -14.91 -3.58 -11.71
N VAL A 49 -13.60 -3.54 -11.43
CA VAL A 49 -12.75 -2.39 -11.75
C VAL A 49 -12.20 -2.54 -13.16
N VAL A 50 -12.32 -1.49 -13.95
CA VAL A 50 -11.84 -1.41 -15.33
C VAL A 50 -10.76 -0.33 -15.39
N PRO A 51 -9.48 -0.70 -15.38
CA PRO A 51 -8.40 0.27 -15.53
C PRO A 51 -8.24 0.68 -16.99
N LEU A 52 -8.17 1.99 -17.23
CA LEU A 52 -7.81 2.60 -18.50
C LEU A 52 -6.56 3.44 -18.34
N PHE A 53 -5.51 3.05 -19.04
CA PHE A 53 -4.22 3.76 -19.03
C PHE A 53 -4.24 4.86 -20.10
N LEU A 54 -4.67 6.05 -19.70
CA LEU A 54 -4.95 7.15 -20.64
C LEU A 54 -3.68 7.66 -21.36
N GLY A 55 -2.53 7.58 -20.71
CA GLY A 55 -1.24 7.93 -21.34
C GLY A 55 -0.83 7.01 -22.50
N GLN A 56 -1.45 5.83 -22.64
CA GLN A 56 -1.19 4.88 -23.72
C GLN A 56 -2.18 5.00 -24.88
N MET A 57 -3.27 5.74 -24.70
CA MET A 57 -4.28 5.93 -25.73
C MET A 57 -3.82 6.93 -26.78
N ALA A 58 -3.91 6.55 -28.04
CA ALA A 58 -3.45 7.35 -29.15
C ALA A 58 -4.57 8.21 -29.75
N ASP A 59 -5.81 7.73 -29.70
CA ASP A 59 -6.96 8.30 -30.40
C ASP A 59 -8.23 8.23 -29.52
N PRO A 60 -9.15 9.21 -29.57
CA PRO A 60 -10.43 9.14 -28.90
C PRO A 60 -11.24 7.86 -29.20
N GLY A 61 -11.07 7.24 -30.35
CA GLY A 61 -11.67 5.96 -30.69
C GLY A 61 -11.33 4.82 -29.72
N ASP A 62 -10.17 4.87 -29.07
CA ASP A 62 -9.79 3.91 -28.01
C ASP A 62 -10.77 3.97 -26.82
N LEU A 63 -11.35 5.15 -26.58
CA LEU A 63 -12.36 5.37 -25.53
C LEU A 63 -13.78 5.15 -26.04
N ILE A 64 -14.14 5.75 -27.19
CA ILE A 64 -15.54 5.82 -27.66
C ILE A 64 -15.95 4.62 -28.52
N GLY A 65 -15.00 3.85 -29.00
CA GLY A 65 -15.22 2.74 -29.92
C GLY A 65 -15.26 3.19 -31.39
N LEU A 66 -15.66 2.30 -32.26
CA LEU A 66 -15.62 2.51 -33.71
C LEU A 66 -16.97 2.98 -34.25
N PRO A 67 -16.99 4.04 -35.12
CA PRO A 67 -18.21 4.46 -35.76
C PRO A 67 -18.67 3.41 -36.80
N HIS A 68 -19.96 3.15 -36.85
CA HIS A 68 -20.60 2.33 -37.88
C HIS A 68 -21.94 2.93 -38.30
N LYS A 69 -22.37 2.61 -39.51
CA LYS A 69 -23.67 3.03 -39.98
C LYS A 69 -24.76 2.17 -39.36
N ASN A 70 -25.73 2.79 -38.74
CA ASN A 70 -26.92 2.12 -38.27
C ASN A 70 -27.88 1.96 -39.47
N GLU A 71 -28.03 0.73 -39.94
CA GLU A 71 -28.84 0.44 -41.17
C GLU A 71 -30.34 0.75 -41.00
N LYS A 72 -30.83 0.80 -39.74
CA LYS A 72 -32.25 1.13 -39.47
C LYS A 72 -32.53 2.62 -39.50
N THR A 73 -31.59 3.43 -39.02
CA THR A 73 -31.77 4.87 -38.85
C THR A 73 -31.03 5.69 -39.89
N GLY A 74 -30.10 5.09 -40.63
CA GLY A 74 -29.21 5.75 -41.58
C GLY A 74 -28.17 6.68 -40.92
N LYS A 75 -28.12 6.74 -39.60
CA LYS A 75 -27.21 7.59 -38.81
C LYS A 75 -25.95 6.83 -38.43
N THR A 76 -24.91 7.57 -38.04
CA THR A 76 -23.73 7.01 -37.43
C THR A 76 -24.07 6.59 -36.00
N ASP A 77 -23.67 5.40 -35.63
CA ASP A 77 -23.67 4.87 -34.26
C ASP A 77 -22.23 4.41 -33.91
N PHE A 78 -21.95 4.14 -32.63
CA PHE A 78 -20.64 3.69 -32.18
C PHE A 78 -20.74 2.29 -31.59
N MET A 79 -19.89 1.38 -32.03
CA MET A 79 -19.70 0.09 -31.38
C MET A 79 -19.00 0.33 -30.03
N PRO A 80 -19.57 -0.15 -28.92
CA PRO A 80 -18.94 0.05 -27.60
C PRO A 80 -17.51 -0.49 -27.58
N PRO A 81 -16.56 0.21 -26.94
CA PRO A 81 -15.22 -0.32 -26.74
C PRO A 81 -15.26 -1.52 -25.78
N TYR A 82 -14.18 -2.32 -25.78
CA TYR A 82 -14.07 -3.58 -25.00
C TYR A 82 -14.32 -3.42 -23.49
N TRP A 83 -14.06 -2.25 -22.96
CA TRP A 83 -14.19 -1.95 -21.55
C TRP A 83 -15.62 -1.56 -21.12
N PHE A 84 -16.48 -1.14 -22.06
CA PHE A 84 -17.81 -0.65 -21.77
C PHE A 84 -18.76 -1.78 -21.32
N PRO A 85 -19.51 -1.61 -20.20
CA PRO A 85 -20.37 -2.65 -19.65
C PRO A 85 -21.67 -2.80 -20.47
N ILE A 86 -21.68 -3.72 -21.41
CA ILE A 86 -22.86 -4.03 -22.26
C ILE A 86 -23.91 -4.87 -21.52
N ASP A 87 -23.55 -5.48 -20.38
CA ASP A 87 -24.42 -6.30 -19.53
C ASP A 87 -25.28 -5.46 -18.56
N GLY A 88 -25.14 -4.15 -18.59
CA GLY A 88 -25.85 -3.21 -17.75
C GLY A 88 -25.43 -3.21 -16.27
N LYS A 89 -24.39 -3.96 -15.91
CA LYS A 89 -23.87 -3.98 -14.54
C LYS A 89 -22.98 -2.77 -14.25
N PRO A 90 -23.06 -2.19 -13.04
CA PRO A 90 -22.19 -1.09 -12.66
C PRO A 90 -20.72 -1.52 -12.62
N ILE A 91 -19.85 -0.60 -13.01
CA ILE A 91 -18.40 -0.77 -12.98
C ILE A 91 -17.73 0.37 -12.23
N VAL A 92 -16.50 0.13 -11.81
CA VAL A 92 -15.57 1.19 -11.38
C VAL A 92 -14.62 1.46 -12.54
N LEU A 93 -14.81 2.57 -13.22
CA LEU A 93 -13.92 3.02 -14.28
C LEU A 93 -12.74 3.74 -13.64
N PHE A 94 -11.55 3.17 -13.75
CA PHE A 94 -10.33 3.72 -13.20
C PHE A 94 -9.47 4.34 -14.30
N LEU A 95 -9.44 5.68 -14.34
CA LEU A 95 -8.72 6.48 -15.32
C LEU A 95 -7.30 6.75 -14.82
N ASP A 96 -6.36 5.88 -15.15
CA ASP A 96 -4.97 5.98 -14.69
C ASP A 96 -4.16 6.93 -15.58
N GLU A 97 -3.23 7.64 -14.97
CA GLU A 97 -2.35 8.62 -15.61
C GLU A 97 -3.11 9.72 -16.38
N LEU A 98 -4.20 10.25 -15.78
CA LEU A 98 -5.05 11.27 -16.40
C LEU A 98 -4.24 12.46 -16.92
N ASN A 99 -3.21 12.89 -16.19
CA ASN A 99 -2.35 14.02 -16.56
C ASN A 99 -1.29 13.69 -17.65
N ARG A 100 -1.28 12.45 -18.16
CA ARG A 100 -0.46 12.04 -19.31
C ARG A 100 -1.28 11.85 -20.58
N ALA A 101 -2.59 11.98 -20.46
CA ALA A 101 -3.48 11.85 -21.60
C ALA A 101 -3.28 13.00 -22.59
N ARG A 102 -3.48 12.72 -23.87
CA ARG A 102 -3.49 13.73 -24.92
C ARG A 102 -4.71 14.64 -24.77
N PRO A 103 -4.66 15.91 -25.24
CA PRO A 103 -5.79 16.85 -25.12
C PRO A 103 -7.11 16.30 -25.67
N GLU A 104 -7.07 15.56 -26.77
CA GLU A 104 -8.25 14.97 -27.42
C GLU A 104 -8.91 13.90 -26.53
N ILE A 105 -8.09 13.12 -25.82
CA ILE A 105 -8.55 12.15 -24.84
C ILE A 105 -9.16 12.87 -23.62
N LEU A 106 -8.53 13.93 -23.12
CA LEU A 106 -9.04 14.73 -22.00
C LEU A 106 -10.40 15.36 -22.31
N GLN A 107 -10.63 15.85 -23.54
CA GLN A 107 -11.93 16.35 -23.98
C GLN A 107 -13.02 15.26 -23.91
N THR A 108 -12.69 14.06 -24.35
CA THR A 108 -13.60 12.92 -24.28
C THR A 108 -13.92 12.52 -22.85
N ILE A 109 -12.91 12.53 -21.96
CA ILE A 109 -13.09 12.27 -20.53
C ILE A 109 -13.91 13.36 -19.85
N MET A 110 -13.83 14.62 -20.30
CA MET A 110 -14.62 15.71 -19.75
C MET A 110 -16.13 15.46 -19.91
N ASP A 111 -16.59 14.99 -21.08
CA ASP A 111 -18.00 14.61 -21.30
C ASP A 111 -18.39 13.41 -20.42
N LEU A 112 -17.54 12.39 -20.37
CA LEU A 112 -17.75 11.23 -19.52
C LEU A 112 -17.85 11.60 -18.03
N ALA A 113 -16.97 12.47 -17.54
CA ALA A 113 -16.98 12.91 -16.14
C ALA A 113 -18.21 13.76 -15.80
N LEU A 114 -18.73 14.54 -16.74
CA LEU A 114 -19.90 15.40 -16.54
C LEU A 114 -21.22 14.63 -16.71
N ASN A 115 -21.37 13.96 -17.84
CA ASN A 115 -22.65 13.40 -18.29
C ASN A 115 -22.77 11.89 -18.03
N ARG A 116 -21.67 11.25 -17.61
CA ARG A 116 -21.56 9.78 -17.48
C ARG A 116 -21.95 9.06 -18.78
N CYS A 117 -21.68 9.72 -19.89
CA CYS A 117 -22.06 9.30 -21.22
C CYS A 117 -20.86 9.35 -22.15
N LEU A 118 -20.78 8.41 -23.05
CA LEU A 118 -19.74 8.35 -24.06
C LEU A 118 -20.33 7.93 -25.39
N ALA A 119 -20.16 8.78 -26.40
CA ALA A 119 -20.75 8.56 -27.74
C ALA A 119 -22.24 8.16 -27.70
N GLY A 120 -23.03 8.83 -26.88
CA GLY A 120 -24.45 8.57 -26.68
C GLY A 120 -24.83 7.38 -25.80
N LYS A 121 -23.84 6.65 -25.27
CA LYS A 121 -24.07 5.50 -24.39
C LYS A 121 -23.76 5.89 -22.93
N ARG A 122 -24.73 5.71 -22.05
CA ARG A 122 -24.61 6.04 -20.64
C ARG A 122 -24.03 4.87 -19.84
N LEU A 123 -23.13 5.17 -18.89
CA LEU A 123 -22.69 4.16 -17.93
C LEU A 123 -23.89 3.68 -17.09
N PRO A 124 -23.94 2.40 -16.73
CA PRO A 124 -24.96 1.86 -15.83
C PRO A 124 -25.02 2.63 -14.50
N GLU A 125 -26.22 2.76 -13.96
CA GLU A 125 -26.44 3.37 -12.65
C GLU A 125 -25.61 2.68 -11.58
N GLY A 126 -25.04 3.45 -10.63
CA GLY A 126 -24.12 2.93 -9.62
C GLY A 126 -22.68 2.73 -10.09
N SER A 127 -22.36 2.95 -11.38
CA SER A 127 -20.97 2.96 -11.85
C SER A 127 -20.22 4.12 -11.21
N ARG A 128 -18.91 3.95 -10.94
CA ARG A 128 -18.02 4.97 -10.38
C ARG A 128 -16.95 5.37 -11.37
N ILE A 129 -16.55 6.65 -11.35
CA ILE A 129 -15.39 7.14 -12.08
C ILE A 129 -14.36 7.60 -11.06
N ILE A 130 -13.19 6.96 -11.07
CA ILE A 130 -12.06 7.30 -10.22
C ILE A 130 -10.86 7.53 -11.13
N SER A 131 -10.17 8.65 -10.98
CA SER A 131 -8.96 8.95 -11.73
C SER A 131 -7.73 8.93 -10.85
N ALA A 132 -6.57 8.71 -11.45
CA ALA A 132 -5.27 8.87 -10.81
C ALA A 132 -4.40 9.86 -11.56
N VAL A 133 -3.74 10.71 -10.78
CA VAL A 133 -2.77 11.69 -11.22
C VAL A 133 -1.48 11.46 -10.45
N ASN A 134 -0.36 11.41 -11.16
CA ASN A 134 0.94 11.24 -10.54
C ASN A 134 1.59 12.61 -10.30
N TYR A 135 2.20 12.81 -9.11
CA TYR A 135 3.10 13.93 -8.88
C TYR A 135 4.44 13.68 -9.60
N GLY A 136 5.07 14.74 -10.07
CA GLY A 136 6.44 14.72 -10.52
C GLY A 136 6.74 15.76 -11.59
N ASP A 137 7.75 16.58 -11.35
CA ASP A 137 8.23 17.63 -12.27
C ASP A 137 9.03 17.05 -13.45
N THR A 138 9.29 15.74 -13.47
CA THR A 138 10.19 15.09 -14.44
C THR A 138 9.49 14.63 -15.72
N TYR A 139 8.17 14.78 -15.82
CA TYR A 139 7.41 14.37 -17.00
C TYR A 139 6.71 15.57 -17.63
N GLN A 140 6.62 15.60 -18.96
CA GLN A 140 5.72 16.49 -19.67
C GLN A 140 4.29 16.14 -19.26
N LEU A 141 3.79 16.83 -18.25
CA LEU A 141 2.43 16.68 -17.78
C LEU A 141 1.55 17.63 -18.57
N THR A 142 0.45 17.14 -19.09
CA THR A 142 -0.59 17.98 -19.66
C THR A 142 -1.27 18.74 -18.51
N ASP A 143 -1.29 20.06 -18.58
CA ASP A 143 -2.07 20.87 -17.66
C ASP A 143 -3.54 20.50 -17.76
N LEU A 144 -4.11 20.03 -16.65
CA LEU A 144 -5.52 19.68 -16.61
C LEU A 144 -6.37 20.94 -16.64
N ASP A 145 -7.34 20.98 -17.56
CA ASP A 145 -8.34 22.05 -17.63
C ASP A 145 -9.04 22.21 -16.27
N PRO A 146 -9.10 23.43 -15.70
CA PRO A 146 -9.84 23.70 -14.46
C PRO A 146 -11.30 23.21 -14.49
N ALA A 147 -11.93 23.23 -15.65
CA ALA A 147 -13.27 22.70 -15.83
C ALA A 147 -13.32 21.16 -15.66
N LEU A 148 -12.32 20.43 -16.11
CA LEU A 148 -12.19 19.00 -15.84
C LEU A 148 -11.92 18.73 -14.36
N VAL A 149 -10.96 19.46 -13.78
CA VAL A 149 -10.57 19.34 -12.37
C VAL A 149 -11.77 19.56 -11.43
N SER A 150 -12.61 20.54 -11.73
CA SER A 150 -13.81 20.85 -10.92
C SER A 150 -14.87 19.74 -10.87
N ARG A 151 -14.75 18.72 -11.73
CA ARG A 151 -15.67 17.56 -11.76
C ARG A 151 -15.23 16.42 -10.85
N PHE A 152 -14.11 16.58 -10.15
CA PHE A 152 -13.56 15.56 -9.30
C PHE A 152 -13.38 16.06 -7.86
N ASN A 153 -13.67 15.20 -6.90
CA ASN A 153 -13.24 15.35 -5.52
C ASN A 153 -11.76 14.93 -5.42
N ILE A 154 -10.88 15.86 -5.10
CA ILE A 154 -9.43 15.64 -5.16
C ILE A 154 -8.92 15.20 -3.79
N ILE A 155 -8.21 14.06 -3.77
CA ILE A 155 -7.63 13.48 -2.57
C ILE A 155 -6.16 13.19 -2.84
N THR A 156 -5.28 13.72 -1.99
CA THR A 156 -3.87 13.35 -1.99
C THR A 156 -3.71 12.01 -1.26
N PHE A 157 -3.49 10.95 -2.01
CA PHE A 157 -3.31 9.61 -1.47
C PHE A 157 -1.87 9.42 -0.99
N GLN A 158 -1.72 9.16 0.31
CA GLN A 158 -0.43 9.03 0.97
C GLN A 158 -0.47 7.87 1.98
N PRO A 159 -0.38 6.61 1.51
CA PRO A 159 -0.39 5.46 2.39
C PRO A 159 0.84 5.46 3.31
N THR A 160 0.64 5.10 4.57
CA THR A 160 1.70 5.06 5.58
C THR A 160 2.66 3.90 5.37
N VAL A 161 3.83 3.96 6.01
CA VAL A 161 4.79 2.84 6.01
C VAL A 161 4.20 1.63 6.73
N GLN A 162 3.49 1.84 7.85
CA GLN A 162 2.83 0.78 8.59
C GLN A 162 1.81 0.02 7.75
N GLU A 163 0.98 0.73 7.00
CA GLU A 163 0.01 0.11 6.08
C GLU A 163 0.71 -0.73 5.01
N TRP A 164 1.85 -0.24 4.49
CA TRP A 164 2.65 -1.02 3.55
C TRP A 164 3.25 -2.26 4.20
N LEU A 165 3.76 -2.17 5.42
CA LEU A 165 4.31 -3.31 6.15
C LEU A 165 3.26 -4.38 6.44
N LEU A 166 2.04 -3.97 6.82
CA LEU A 166 0.91 -4.89 6.99
C LEU A 166 0.54 -5.58 5.68
N TRP A 167 0.47 -4.83 4.58
CA TRP A 167 0.24 -5.37 3.25
C TRP A 167 1.37 -6.32 2.84
N ALA A 168 2.62 -5.94 3.06
CA ALA A 168 3.79 -6.73 2.71
C ALA A 168 3.79 -8.11 3.40
N LYS A 169 3.42 -8.15 4.68
CA LYS A 169 3.27 -9.40 5.44
C LYS A 169 2.15 -10.27 4.89
N LYS A 170 0.99 -9.69 4.53
CA LYS A 170 -0.13 -10.40 3.89
C LYS A 170 0.23 -10.97 2.51
N LYS A 171 1.04 -10.28 1.74
CA LYS A 171 1.47 -10.68 0.38
C LYS A 171 2.73 -11.51 0.36
N SER A 172 3.20 -11.99 1.52
CA SER A 172 4.40 -12.84 1.64
C SER A 172 5.65 -12.19 1.02
N ILE A 173 5.80 -10.88 1.22
CA ILE A 173 7.05 -10.19 0.89
C ILE A 173 8.18 -10.79 1.75
N ASP A 174 9.34 -11.00 1.15
CA ASP A 174 10.50 -11.58 1.83
C ASP A 174 10.80 -10.86 3.15
N SER A 175 10.99 -11.64 4.23
CA SER A 175 11.17 -11.11 5.58
C SER A 175 12.36 -10.16 5.70
N ARG A 176 13.42 -10.36 4.90
CA ARG A 176 14.59 -9.47 4.87
C ARG A 176 14.23 -8.07 4.39
N VAL A 177 13.34 -7.97 3.40
CA VAL A 177 12.84 -6.67 2.91
C VAL A 177 11.94 -6.03 3.95
N VAL A 178 11.04 -6.80 4.56
CA VAL A 178 10.12 -6.30 5.59
C VAL A 178 10.91 -5.76 6.78
N SER A 179 11.83 -6.54 7.34
CA SER A 179 12.67 -6.12 8.47
C SER A 179 13.51 -4.87 8.13
N PHE A 180 14.09 -4.84 6.91
CA PHE A 180 14.85 -3.68 6.48
C PHE A 180 14.01 -2.39 6.47
N ILE A 181 12.80 -2.45 5.95
CA ILE A 181 11.90 -1.26 5.90
C ILE A 181 11.37 -0.91 7.29
N GLU A 182 11.11 -1.89 8.16
CA GLU A 182 10.76 -1.63 9.56
C GLU A 182 11.84 -0.82 10.28
N GLU A 183 13.11 -1.21 10.12
CA GLU A 183 14.26 -0.52 10.70
C GLU A 183 14.60 0.80 9.99
N ASN A 184 14.34 0.90 8.70
CA ASN A 184 14.74 2.01 7.84
C ASN A 184 13.59 2.54 6.99
N PRO A 185 12.51 3.09 7.59
CA PRO A 185 11.27 3.46 6.88
C PRO A 185 11.46 4.46 5.74
N ILE A 186 12.47 5.31 5.84
CA ILE A 186 12.75 6.35 4.84
C ILE A 186 13.11 5.76 3.46
N TRP A 187 13.70 4.55 3.44
CA TRP A 187 14.09 3.87 2.21
C TRP A 187 12.94 3.21 1.45
N LEU A 188 11.71 3.28 1.98
CA LEU A 188 10.55 2.71 1.29
C LEU A 188 10.23 3.43 -0.01
N ASP A 189 10.22 4.77 0.02
CA ASP A 189 9.70 5.60 -1.07
C ASP A 189 10.73 6.56 -1.67
N LYS A 190 11.95 6.68 -1.10
CA LYS A 190 12.99 7.59 -1.58
C LYS A 190 14.39 7.21 -1.09
N ASP A 191 15.41 7.73 -1.75
CA ASP A 191 16.77 7.79 -1.23
C ASP A 191 16.89 9.07 -0.37
N PRO A 192 17.22 8.97 0.93
CA PRO A 192 17.26 10.13 1.82
C PRO A 192 18.35 11.14 1.45
N ASP A 193 19.37 10.73 0.72
CA ASP A 193 20.52 11.58 0.33
C ASP A 193 20.30 12.33 -0.99
N ILE A 194 19.27 11.97 -1.76
CA ILE A 194 18.97 12.62 -3.03
C ILE A 194 18.12 13.86 -2.76
N LYS A 195 18.62 15.02 -3.23
CA LYS A 195 17.84 16.26 -3.23
C LYS A 195 16.67 16.15 -4.20
N GLU A 196 15.51 16.64 -3.81
CA GLU A 196 14.26 16.54 -4.60
C GLU A 196 14.36 17.11 -6.02
N ASN A 197 15.35 17.97 -6.29
CA ASN A 197 15.57 18.63 -7.59
C ASN A 197 16.83 18.12 -8.32
N ALA A 198 17.39 16.98 -7.96
CA ALA A 198 18.49 16.40 -8.72
C ALA A 198 17.98 15.90 -10.08
N ASP A 199 18.62 16.30 -11.15
CA ASP A 199 18.37 15.76 -12.49
C ASP A 199 18.85 14.31 -12.49
N MET A 200 17.90 13.40 -12.24
CA MET A 200 18.22 12.03 -11.89
C MET A 200 18.53 11.14 -13.09
N GLY A 201 18.31 11.61 -14.28
CA GLY A 201 18.59 10.85 -15.50
C GLY A 201 18.01 9.43 -15.44
N LEU A 202 18.88 8.41 -15.48
CA LEU A 202 18.52 6.99 -15.38
C LEU A 202 18.76 6.40 -13.98
N ASP A 203 19.09 7.21 -12.99
CA ASP A 203 19.35 6.72 -11.63
C ASP A 203 18.08 6.16 -11.00
N LYS A 204 18.24 4.99 -10.37
CA LYS A 204 17.13 4.31 -9.68
C LYS A 204 17.06 4.77 -8.24
N THR A 205 15.84 5.08 -7.82
CA THR A 205 15.48 5.34 -6.43
C THR A 205 14.53 4.26 -5.93
N PRO A 206 14.58 3.90 -4.65
CA PRO A 206 13.64 2.94 -4.08
C PRO A 206 12.21 3.46 -4.14
N ASP A 207 11.28 2.55 -4.42
CA ASP A 207 9.85 2.72 -4.27
C ASP A 207 9.21 1.40 -3.82
N ARG A 208 7.94 1.42 -3.46
CA ARG A 208 7.21 0.24 -2.95
C ARG A 208 7.15 -0.90 -3.96
N ARG A 209 7.03 -0.59 -5.24
CA ARG A 209 7.05 -1.58 -6.34
C ARG A 209 8.44 -2.17 -6.54
N ALA A 210 9.46 -1.35 -6.39
CA ALA A 210 10.85 -1.78 -6.47
C ALA A 210 11.17 -2.78 -5.35
N TRP A 211 10.77 -2.52 -4.12
CA TRP A 211 10.96 -3.45 -2.99
C TRP A 211 10.18 -4.77 -3.17
N LYS A 212 8.99 -4.73 -3.77
CA LYS A 212 8.30 -5.97 -4.14
C LYS A 212 9.13 -6.80 -5.13
N ARG A 213 9.71 -6.18 -6.16
CA ARG A 213 10.58 -6.86 -7.13
C ARG A 213 11.85 -7.41 -6.48
N VAL A 214 12.42 -6.72 -5.49
CA VAL A 214 13.54 -7.23 -4.69
C VAL A 214 13.11 -8.49 -3.92
N SER A 215 11.95 -8.46 -3.29
CA SER A 215 11.38 -9.63 -2.62
C SER A 215 11.21 -10.82 -3.56
N ASP A 216 10.69 -10.60 -4.76
CA ASP A 216 10.49 -11.68 -5.76
C ASP A 216 11.83 -12.39 -6.09
N ILE A 217 12.94 -11.62 -6.16
CA ILE A 217 14.30 -12.18 -6.37
C ILE A 217 14.77 -12.97 -5.15
N LEU A 218 14.49 -12.47 -3.95
CA LEU A 218 14.98 -13.06 -2.71
C LEU A 218 14.23 -14.33 -2.33
N ASN A 219 12.92 -14.41 -2.60
CA ASN A 219 12.09 -15.58 -2.32
C ASN A 219 12.57 -16.84 -3.05
N GLU A 220 13.20 -16.69 -4.20
CA GLU A 220 13.75 -17.82 -4.99
C GLU A 220 15.16 -18.24 -4.53
N CYS A 221 15.82 -17.43 -3.70
CA CYS A 221 17.23 -17.61 -3.37
C CYS A 221 17.54 -17.34 -1.89
N PRO A 222 17.83 -18.36 -1.10
CA PRO A 222 18.15 -18.19 0.32
C PRO A 222 19.50 -17.48 0.58
N SER A 223 20.44 -17.55 -0.36
CA SER A 223 21.75 -16.87 -0.26
C SER A 223 21.91 -15.83 -1.35
N ILE A 224 22.47 -14.66 -1.01
CA ILE A 224 22.62 -13.54 -1.93
C ILE A 224 23.99 -13.59 -2.61
N SER A 225 23.99 -13.86 -3.90
CA SER A 225 25.18 -13.84 -4.76
C SER A 225 25.52 -12.43 -5.25
N GLN A 226 26.74 -12.24 -5.77
CA GLN A 226 27.14 -10.97 -6.38
C GLN A 226 26.28 -10.57 -7.57
N ALA A 227 25.75 -11.53 -8.33
CA ALA A 227 24.83 -11.27 -9.43
C ALA A 227 23.50 -10.69 -8.91
N GLN A 228 22.97 -11.23 -7.81
CA GLN A 228 21.75 -10.73 -7.18
C GLN A 228 21.94 -9.35 -6.58
N ILE A 229 23.09 -9.04 -5.97
CA ILE A 229 23.40 -7.69 -5.49
C ILE A 229 23.35 -6.68 -6.65
N LYS A 230 23.93 -7.01 -7.81
CA LYS A 230 23.86 -6.17 -9.01
C LYS A 230 22.42 -6.02 -9.50
N THR A 231 21.63 -7.09 -9.48
CA THR A 231 20.22 -7.03 -9.88
C THR A 231 19.39 -6.17 -8.93
N ILE A 232 19.56 -6.32 -7.61
CA ILE A 232 18.91 -5.49 -6.60
C ILE A 232 19.31 -4.03 -6.80
N SER A 233 20.59 -3.75 -7.03
CA SER A 233 21.10 -2.41 -7.29
C SER A 233 20.47 -1.75 -8.54
N SER A 234 20.18 -2.53 -9.56
CA SER A 234 19.48 -2.05 -10.75
C SER A 234 17.99 -1.75 -10.52
N ILE A 235 17.43 -2.19 -9.38
CA ILE A 235 16.01 -2.02 -9.04
C ILE A 235 15.81 -0.85 -8.06
N VAL A 236 16.57 -0.83 -6.95
CA VAL A 236 16.39 0.15 -5.86
C VAL A 236 17.53 1.18 -5.78
N GLY A 237 18.51 1.08 -6.66
CA GLY A 237 19.70 1.95 -6.68
C GLY A 237 20.84 1.44 -5.78
N ALA A 238 22.05 1.91 -6.09
CA ALA A 238 23.27 1.41 -5.45
C ALA A 238 23.33 1.68 -3.95
N LYS A 239 22.89 2.87 -3.51
CA LYS A 239 22.92 3.28 -2.10
C LYS A 239 21.94 2.46 -1.27
N ALA A 240 20.67 2.36 -1.69
CA ALA A 240 19.66 1.55 -1.02
C ALA A 240 20.12 0.10 -0.90
N THR A 241 20.72 -0.45 -1.98
CA THR A 241 21.28 -1.80 -1.97
C THR A 241 22.41 -1.95 -0.97
N ALA A 242 23.33 -1.01 -0.89
CA ALA A 242 24.45 -1.10 0.05
C ALA A 242 23.96 -1.12 1.51
N VAL A 243 23.00 -0.26 1.86
CA VAL A 243 22.40 -0.23 3.20
C VAL A 243 21.62 -1.53 3.46
N PHE A 244 20.85 -1.99 2.50
CA PHE A 244 20.07 -3.24 2.59
C PHE A 244 20.97 -4.47 2.79
N ILE A 245 22.03 -4.63 1.99
CA ILE A 245 22.96 -5.76 2.13
C ILE A 245 23.69 -5.71 3.47
N LYS A 246 24.05 -4.50 3.92
CA LYS A 246 24.68 -4.34 5.24
C LYS A 246 23.73 -4.78 6.37
N SER A 247 22.45 -4.41 6.33
CA SER A 247 21.47 -4.81 7.33
C SER A 247 21.29 -6.33 7.40
N ILE A 248 21.24 -7.00 6.24
CA ILE A 248 21.14 -8.47 6.18
C ILE A 248 22.41 -9.17 6.69
N SER A 249 23.58 -8.56 6.45
CA SER A 249 24.88 -9.15 6.86
C SER A 249 25.14 -9.04 8.35
N VAL A 250 24.51 -8.07 9.02
CA VAL A 250 24.79 -7.75 10.42
C VAL A 250 23.95 -8.54 11.40
N GLN A 251 22.76 -9.06 11.01
CA GLN A 251 21.93 -9.74 11.99
C GLN A 251 21.02 -10.84 11.42
N LYS A 252 21.20 -12.04 11.92
CA LYS A 252 20.14 -13.02 12.11
C LYS A 252 19.45 -12.69 13.45
N LEU A 253 18.70 -11.58 13.48
CA LEU A 253 17.88 -11.26 14.64
C LEU A 253 16.81 -12.34 14.81
N ILE A 254 16.53 -12.68 16.06
CA ILE A 254 15.39 -13.53 16.41
C ILE A 254 14.13 -12.85 15.92
N THR A 255 13.31 -13.56 15.20
CA THR A 255 12.03 -13.06 14.66
C THR A 255 10.95 -13.09 15.75
N GLY A 256 9.93 -12.23 15.63
CA GLY A 256 8.76 -12.28 16.51
C GLY A 256 8.07 -13.66 16.49
N LYS A 257 8.14 -14.37 15.34
CA LYS A 257 7.62 -15.73 15.19
C LYS A 257 8.38 -16.76 16.02
N GLU A 258 9.70 -16.71 16.02
CA GLU A 258 10.53 -17.58 16.86
C GLU A 258 10.27 -17.36 18.35
N VAL A 259 9.97 -16.12 18.76
CA VAL A 259 9.55 -15.82 20.13
C VAL A 259 8.19 -16.45 20.44
N LEU A 260 7.21 -16.29 19.55
CA LEU A 260 5.85 -16.82 19.73
C LEU A 260 5.80 -18.36 19.70
N GLU A 261 6.64 -19.00 18.87
CA GLU A 261 6.67 -20.47 18.75
C GLU A 261 7.55 -21.15 19.81
N GLY A 262 8.54 -20.43 20.40
CA GLY A 262 9.48 -21.07 21.32
C GLY A 262 10.33 -20.12 22.15
N PHE A 263 9.73 -19.22 22.92
CA PHE A 263 10.43 -18.22 23.73
C PHE A 263 11.58 -18.81 24.58
N GLY A 264 11.35 -19.96 25.21
CA GLY A 264 12.36 -20.61 26.07
C GLY A 264 13.68 -20.92 25.35
N GLN A 265 13.66 -21.18 24.05
CA GLN A 265 14.83 -21.49 23.23
C GLN A 265 15.64 -20.24 22.86
N VAL A 266 14.99 -19.10 22.76
CA VAL A 266 15.59 -17.83 22.30
C VAL A 266 15.91 -16.86 23.43
N LYS A 267 15.41 -17.10 24.63
CA LYS A 267 15.55 -16.22 25.81
C LYS A 267 16.99 -15.77 26.07
N SER A 268 17.94 -16.69 26.07
CA SER A 268 19.35 -16.39 26.35
C SER A 268 20.01 -15.47 25.30
N THR A 269 19.48 -15.48 24.09
CA THR A 269 19.92 -14.57 23.02
C THR A 269 19.28 -13.21 23.19
N LEU A 270 17.99 -13.16 23.53
CA LEU A 270 17.24 -11.92 23.76
C LEU A 270 17.78 -11.12 24.95
N GLU A 271 18.37 -11.76 25.95
CA GLU A 271 19.03 -11.10 27.07
C GLU A 271 20.16 -10.14 26.62
N LYS A 272 20.80 -10.45 25.49
CA LYS A 272 21.91 -9.66 24.93
C LYS A 272 21.44 -8.51 24.02
N TYR A 273 20.16 -8.47 23.68
CA TYR A 273 19.61 -7.51 22.75
C TYR A 273 19.47 -6.11 23.36
N SER A 274 19.72 -5.10 22.52
CA SER A 274 19.47 -3.69 22.84
C SER A 274 17.97 -3.39 22.90
N LEU A 275 17.61 -2.23 23.45
CA LEU A 275 16.24 -1.74 23.45
C LEU A 275 15.65 -1.69 22.03
N HIS A 276 16.42 -1.17 21.07
CA HIS A 276 15.96 -1.05 19.69
C HIS A 276 15.61 -2.40 19.06
N GLU A 277 16.47 -3.40 19.23
CA GLU A 277 16.24 -4.77 18.72
C GLU A 277 14.99 -5.41 19.35
N LEU A 278 14.79 -5.22 20.66
CA LEU A 278 13.59 -5.72 21.34
C LEU A 278 12.32 -4.98 20.91
N SER A 279 12.40 -3.68 20.61
CA SER A 279 11.27 -2.92 20.08
C SER A 279 10.84 -3.44 18.71
N VAL A 280 11.78 -3.75 17.82
CA VAL A 280 11.49 -4.38 16.51
C VAL A 280 10.78 -5.73 16.69
N ILE A 281 11.23 -6.53 17.68
CA ILE A 281 10.59 -7.82 17.99
C ILE A 281 9.17 -7.61 18.52
N ASN A 282 8.95 -6.61 19.38
CA ASN A 282 7.62 -6.27 19.88
C ASN A 282 6.65 -5.95 18.74
N ASP A 283 7.05 -5.07 17.81
CA ASP A 283 6.26 -4.72 16.64
C ASP A 283 5.98 -5.93 15.75
N ALA A 284 6.99 -6.79 15.55
CA ALA A 284 6.85 -8.01 14.78
C ALA A 284 5.85 -9.00 15.42
N ILE A 285 5.86 -9.14 16.76
CA ILE A 285 4.91 -9.98 17.48
C ILE A 285 3.48 -9.48 17.28
N TYR A 286 3.22 -8.19 17.51
CA TYR A 286 1.88 -7.61 17.29
C TYR A 286 1.43 -7.74 15.83
N SER A 287 2.33 -7.52 14.88
CA SER A 287 2.04 -7.69 13.46
C SER A 287 1.66 -9.12 13.08
N ILE A 288 2.32 -10.13 13.67
CA ILE A 288 1.99 -11.54 13.44
C ILE A 288 0.61 -11.86 14.02
N LEU A 289 0.33 -11.43 15.24
CA LEU A 289 -0.98 -11.62 15.87
C LEU A 289 -2.12 -10.89 15.13
N GLU A 290 -1.81 -9.84 14.37
CA GLU A 290 -2.79 -9.13 13.54
C GLU A 290 -3.12 -9.85 12.24
N ILE A 291 -2.17 -10.61 11.65
CA ILE A 291 -2.24 -11.11 10.28
C ILE A 291 -2.48 -12.62 10.21
N ASP A 292 -1.78 -13.39 11.06
CA ASP A 292 -1.74 -14.84 10.98
C ASP A 292 -2.94 -15.52 11.68
N ASP A 293 -3.24 -16.76 11.25
CA ASP A 293 -4.09 -17.66 12.02
C ASP A 293 -3.37 -18.06 13.32
N ILE A 294 -3.91 -17.62 14.43
CA ILE A 294 -3.26 -17.67 15.72
C ILE A 294 -3.26 -19.10 16.27
N LYS A 295 -2.09 -19.62 16.61
CA LYS A 295 -1.90 -20.93 17.22
C LYS A 295 -2.08 -20.86 18.74
N SER A 296 -2.63 -21.90 19.36
CA SER A 296 -2.86 -21.99 20.82
C SER A 296 -1.59 -21.85 21.67
N ASP A 297 -0.42 -22.24 21.12
CA ASP A 297 0.84 -22.24 21.85
C ASP A 297 1.42 -20.82 22.03
N TYR A 298 0.93 -19.81 21.26
CA TYR A 298 1.39 -18.43 21.37
C TYR A 298 1.09 -17.80 22.73
N SER A 299 0.00 -18.18 23.37
CA SER A 299 -0.46 -17.60 24.63
C SER A 299 0.59 -17.71 25.76
N LYS A 300 1.18 -18.90 25.93
CA LYS A 300 2.18 -19.15 26.96
C LYS A 300 3.47 -18.39 26.67
N ASN A 301 3.99 -18.52 25.46
CA ASN A 301 5.25 -17.87 25.08
C ASN A 301 5.15 -16.34 25.14
N LEU A 302 3.98 -15.78 24.83
CA LEU A 302 3.74 -14.34 24.90
C LEU A 302 3.76 -13.84 26.36
N LEU A 303 3.14 -14.58 27.28
CA LEU A 303 3.16 -14.27 28.72
C LEU A 303 4.59 -14.35 29.28
N ASP A 304 5.31 -15.41 28.95
CA ASP A 304 6.70 -15.62 29.39
C ASP A 304 7.62 -14.53 28.83
N TYR A 305 7.43 -14.12 27.58
CA TYR A 305 8.18 -13.04 26.95
C TYR A 305 7.94 -11.70 27.63
N PHE A 306 6.67 -11.32 27.88
CA PHE A 306 6.37 -10.07 28.58
C PHE A 306 6.94 -10.07 30.00
N SER A 307 6.82 -11.18 30.73
CA SER A 307 7.43 -11.34 32.05
C SER A 307 8.96 -11.15 32.01
N PHE A 308 9.62 -11.66 30.97
CA PHE A 308 11.06 -11.42 30.76
C PHE A 308 11.35 -9.94 30.53
N LEU A 309 10.58 -9.24 29.70
CA LEU A 309 10.77 -7.82 29.45
C LEU A 309 10.63 -7.00 30.74
N VAL A 310 9.59 -7.24 31.53
CA VAL A 310 9.35 -6.54 32.82
C VAL A 310 10.52 -6.72 33.78
N ASN A 311 11.06 -7.95 33.87
CA ASN A 311 12.13 -8.25 34.81
C ASN A 311 13.52 -7.79 34.36
N SER A 312 13.78 -7.68 33.07
CA SER A 312 15.14 -7.50 32.55
C SER A 312 15.28 -6.29 31.60
N LYS A 313 14.22 -5.79 31.00
CA LYS A 313 14.23 -4.80 29.90
C LYS A 313 13.03 -3.86 30.00
N GLN A 314 12.92 -3.09 31.09
CA GLN A 314 11.73 -2.28 31.42
C GLN A 314 11.28 -1.32 30.29
N GLU A 315 12.21 -0.69 29.57
CA GLU A 315 11.87 0.21 28.45
C GLU A 315 11.23 -0.55 27.29
N ALA A 316 11.70 -1.78 26.99
CA ALA A 316 11.09 -2.63 25.98
C ALA A 316 9.71 -3.14 26.42
N ALA A 317 9.51 -3.38 27.73
CA ALA A 317 8.22 -3.70 28.32
C ALA A 317 7.24 -2.53 28.17
N ALA A 318 7.70 -1.30 28.38
CA ALA A 318 6.91 -0.09 28.17
C ALA A 318 6.48 0.06 26.70
N HIS A 319 7.39 -0.20 25.77
CA HIS A 319 7.08 -0.20 24.34
C HIS A 319 6.00 -1.25 24.00
N PHE A 320 6.16 -2.49 24.49
CA PHE A 320 5.19 -3.57 24.29
C PHE A 320 3.79 -3.20 24.83
N ALA A 321 3.76 -2.63 26.04
CA ALA A 321 2.50 -2.20 26.68
C ALA A 321 1.84 -1.02 25.94
N ASN A 322 2.62 -0.09 25.38
CA ASN A 322 2.11 1.01 24.59
C ASN A 322 1.42 0.54 23.30
N LEU A 323 1.97 -0.48 22.61
CA LEU A 323 1.34 -1.07 21.43
C LEU A 323 -0.06 -1.64 21.74
N TYR A 324 -0.23 -2.21 22.95
CA TYR A 324 -1.52 -2.68 23.43
C TYR A 324 -2.52 -1.53 23.63
N ILE A 325 -2.08 -0.44 24.27
CA ILE A 325 -2.96 0.70 24.62
C ILE A 325 -3.36 1.50 23.38
N GLN A 326 -2.42 1.73 22.46
CA GLN A 326 -2.65 2.54 21.27
C GLN A 326 -3.59 1.84 20.26
N GLN A 327 -3.89 0.56 20.47
CA GLN A 327 -4.75 -0.26 19.58
C GLN A 327 -4.34 -0.22 18.09
N THR A 328 -3.06 -0.04 17.84
CA THR A 328 -2.50 -0.02 16.48
C THR A 328 -2.76 -1.34 15.74
N TYR A 329 -2.93 -2.44 16.52
CA TYR A 329 -3.15 -3.80 16.05
C TYR A 329 -4.43 -4.38 16.69
N PRO A 330 -5.63 -4.05 16.18
CA PRO A 330 -6.90 -4.39 16.84
C PRO A 330 -7.13 -5.89 17.08
N LYS A 331 -6.75 -6.75 16.12
CA LYS A 331 -6.92 -8.21 16.27
C LYS A 331 -5.94 -8.78 17.29
N ALA A 332 -4.69 -8.29 17.29
CA ALA A 332 -3.70 -8.68 18.28
C ALA A 332 -4.16 -8.30 19.70
N VAL A 333 -4.67 -7.09 19.88
CA VAL A 333 -5.25 -6.62 21.15
C VAL A 333 -6.42 -7.50 21.57
N MET A 334 -7.32 -7.82 20.64
CA MET A 334 -8.47 -8.69 20.89
C MET A 334 -8.01 -10.11 21.28
N PHE A 335 -7.02 -10.66 20.59
CA PHE A 335 -6.45 -11.97 20.93
C PHE A 335 -5.83 -11.96 22.34
N ILE A 336 -5.01 -10.96 22.67
CA ILE A 336 -4.42 -10.86 24.01
C ILE A 336 -5.52 -10.78 25.06
N ALA A 337 -6.55 -9.98 24.87
CA ALA A 337 -7.63 -9.80 25.82
C ALA A 337 -8.46 -11.07 26.04
N THR A 338 -8.69 -11.86 24.97
CA THR A 338 -9.57 -13.05 25.03
C THR A 338 -8.81 -14.33 25.36
N SER A 339 -7.62 -14.51 24.80
CA SER A 339 -6.87 -15.76 24.88
C SER A 339 -5.73 -15.74 25.92
N VAL A 340 -5.31 -14.55 26.37
CA VAL A 340 -4.25 -14.39 27.38
C VAL A 340 -4.68 -13.38 28.45
N PRO A 341 -5.78 -13.63 29.22
CA PRO A 341 -6.32 -12.66 30.19
C PRO A 341 -5.32 -12.22 31.26
N GLN A 342 -4.41 -13.12 31.66
CA GLN A 342 -3.36 -12.79 32.61
C GLN A 342 -2.42 -11.72 32.07
N LEU A 343 -2.01 -11.81 30.81
CA LEU A 343 -1.18 -10.80 30.17
C LEU A 343 -1.89 -9.43 30.12
N THR A 344 -3.20 -9.42 29.88
CA THR A 344 -3.99 -8.19 29.92
C THR A 344 -3.92 -7.51 31.28
N MET A 345 -4.06 -8.28 32.37
CA MET A 345 -3.93 -7.76 33.73
C MET A 345 -2.53 -7.22 33.99
N ASP A 346 -1.51 -7.97 33.58
CA ASP A 346 -0.10 -7.58 33.77
C ASP A 346 0.25 -6.31 32.99
N LEU A 347 -0.24 -6.16 31.74
CA LEU A 347 -0.07 -4.96 30.93
C LEU A 347 -0.71 -3.73 31.56
N ILE A 348 -1.94 -3.85 32.04
CA ILE A 348 -2.66 -2.75 32.70
C ILE A 348 -1.94 -2.35 34.01
N ALA A 349 -1.57 -3.33 34.84
CA ALA A 349 -0.84 -3.10 36.08
C ALA A 349 0.50 -2.41 35.81
N TYR A 350 1.25 -2.87 34.79
CA TYR A 350 2.52 -2.30 34.41
C TYR A 350 2.41 -0.83 33.98
N VAL A 351 1.42 -0.51 33.15
CA VAL A 351 1.19 0.89 32.71
C VAL A 351 0.80 1.80 33.88
N GLN A 352 0.03 1.29 34.84
CA GLN A 352 -0.33 2.04 36.06
C GLN A 352 0.89 2.29 36.96
N SER A 353 1.88 1.40 36.94
CA SER A 353 3.10 1.53 37.76
C SER A 353 4.13 2.51 37.19
N ILE A 354 4.02 2.87 35.89
CA ILE A 354 4.94 3.80 35.20
C ILE A 354 4.40 5.25 35.23
N LYS A 355 3.10 5.43 35.46
CA LYS A 355 2.48 6.74 35.68
C LYS A 355 2.71 7.25 37.08
#